data_15a668f2341faf0785717c7f412035cd
#
_entry.id   15a668f2341faf0785717c7f412035cd
#
_cell.length_a   1.000
_cell.length_b   1.000
_cell.length_c   1.000
_cell.angle_alpha   90.00
_cell.angle_beta   90.00
_cell.angle_gamma   90.00
#
_symmetry.space_group_name_H-M   'P 1'
#
loop_
_entity.id
_entity.type
_entity.pdbx_description
1 polymer ?
#
loop_
_entity_poly.entity_id
_entity_poly.type
_entity_poly.pdbx_seq_one_letter_code
_entity_poly.pdbx_strand_id
1 'polypeptide(L)'
;MKRILILGASGFIGNTLYKELNSYYKTFGTYFTKKGFGQNHHFFHFDIEEGGLESIIKEAKPKLIISALRGPFEALIETHQFLIDLIDNSNCRLIFLSSANVFDTFEHFPSYEYDKTLSESIYGRFKIKIENKLLRLAPAKYILVRLPMVFGNHS
;
A
#
# COMPACT_ATOMS: atom_id res chain seq x y z
N MET A 1 -17.93 -6.63 13.40
CA MET A 1 -16.70 -5.83 13.41
C MET A 1 -16.16 -5.68 11.99
N LYS A 2 -15.85 -4.45 11.62
CA LYS A 2 -15.36 -4.19 10.26
C LYS A 2 -14.00 -4.85 10.03
N ARG A 3 -13.79 -5.39 8.86
CA ARG A 3 -12.57 -6.12 8.53
C ARG A 3 -11.67 -5.27 7.65
N ILE A 4 -10.40 -5.18 8.02
CA ILE A 4 -9.39 -4.38 7.35
C ILE A 4 -8.21 -5.26 7.00
N LEU A 5 -7.67 -5.08 5.78
CA LEU A 5 -6.45 -5.77 5.37
C LEU A 5 -5.39 -4.73 5.07
N ILE A 6 -4.24 -4.85 5.72
CA ILE A 6 -3.10 -3.95 5.50
C ILE A 6 -2.04 -4.71 4.73
N LEU A 7 -1.80 -4.29 3.49
CA LEU A 7 -0.76 -4.88 2.67
C LEU A 7 0.56 -4.23 3.04
N GLY A 8 1.55 -5.04 3.35
CA GLY A 8 2.83 -4.54 3.83
C GLY A 8 2.83 -4.22 5.31
N ALA A 9 2.05 -4.95 6.08
CA ALA A 9 1.89 -4.68 7.51
C ALA A 9 3.14 -4.95 8.34
N SER A 10 4.14 -5.62 7.78
CA SER A 10 5.40 -5.84 8.49
C SER A 10 6.37 -4.68 8.36
N GLY A 11 6.09 -3.71 7.47
CA GLY A 11 6.91 -2.53 7.33
C GLY A 11 6.61 -1.52 8.43
N PHE A 12 7.38 -0.43 8.46
CA PHE A 12 7.23 0.56 9.51
C PHE A 12 5.82 1.16 9.57
N ILE A 13 5.39 1.72 8.47
CA ILE A 13 4.08 2.37 8.44
C ILE A 13 2.96 1.35 8.59
N GLY A 14 3.06 0.22 7.88
CA GLY A 14 2.05 -0.81 7.95
C GLY A 14 1.89 -1.40 9.34
N ASN A 15 3.00 -1.62 10.03
CA ASN A 15 2.95 -2.19 11.36
C ASN A 15 2.36 -1.21 12.38
N THR A 16 2.69 0.05 12.23
CA THR A 16 2.12 1.09 13.09
C THR A 16 0.60 1.13 12.92
N LEU A 17 0.15 1.09 11.67
CA LEU A 17 -1.27 1.08 11.39
C LEU A 17 -1.94 -0.17 11.95
N TYR A 18 -1.30 -1.32 11.80
CA TYR A 18 -1.86 -2.56 12.32
C TYR A 18 -2.07 -2.47 13.82
N LYS A 19 -1.07 -2.00 14.55
CA LYS A 19 -1.16 -1.91 16.00
C LYS A 19 -2.28 -0.96 16.44
N GLU A 20 -2.42 0.15 15.74
CA GLU A 20 -3.47 1.11 16.08
C GLU A 20 -4.86 0.59 15.75
N LEU A 21 -5.02 0.01 14.57
CA LEU A 21 -6.34 -0.39 14.11
C LEU A 21 -6.84 -1.70 14.72
N ASN A 22 -5.93 -2.57 15.11
CA ASN A 22 -6.30 -3.88 15.62
C ASN A 22 -7.11 -3.81 16.91
N SER A 23 -7.07 -2.68 17.61
CA SER A 23 -7.85 -2.50 18.83
C SER A 23 -9.32 -2.21 18.53
N TYR A 24 -9.62 -1.74 17.35
CA TYR A 24 -10.96 -1.29 16.99
C TYR A 24 -11.62 -2.10 15.89
N TYR A 25 -10.83 -2.77 15.06
CA TYR A 25 -11.32 -3.49 13.90
C TYR A 25 -10.68 -4.86 13.81
N LYS A 26 -11.32 -5.75 13.06
CA LYS A 26 -10.69 -7.04 12.79
C LYS A 26 -9.66 -6.83 11.71
N THR A 27 -8.41 -6.72 12.09
CA THR A 27 -7.34 -6.28 11.22
C THR A 27 -6.42 -7.43 10.84
N PHE A 28 -6.17 -7.56 9.53
CA PHE A 28 -5.28 -8.54 8.96
C PHE A 28 -4.14 -7.81 8.29
N GLY A 29 -3.03 -8.49 8.10
CA GLY A 29 -1.89 -7.89 7.44
C GLY A 29 -1.14 -8.88 6.58
N THR A 30 -0.26 -8.39 5.72
CA THR A 30 0.65 -9.24 4.98
C THR A 30 2.08 -8.95 5.37
N TYR A 31 2.93 -9.96 5.24
CA TYR A 31 4.36 -9.83 5.48
C TYR A 31 5.10 -10.60 4.39
N PHE A 32 6.35 -10.23 4.14
CA PHE A 32 7.15 -10.95 3.16
C PHE A 32 8.29 -11.70 3.82
N THR A 33 9.20 -10.97 4.45
CA THR A 33 10.41 -11.60 4.97
C THR A 33 10.57 -11.58 6.48
N LYS A 34 9.78 -10.79 7.19
CA LYS A 34 10.02 -10.63 8.62
C LYS A 34 9.57 -11.82 9.41
N LYS A 35 10.48 -12.37 10.20
CA LYS A 35 10.17 -13.52 11.04
C LYS A 35 9.22 -13.12 12.16
N GLY A 36 8.48 -14.06 12.64
CA GLY A 36 7.55 -13.82 13.74
C GLY A 36 6.13 -13.55 13.31
N PHE A 37 5.95 -12.95 12.14
CA PHE A 37 4.60 -12.68 11.67
C PHE A 37 3.87 -13.94 11.23
N GLY A 38 4.61 -14.96 10.84
CA GLY A 38 4.00 -16.21 10.40
C GLY A 38 3.27 -16.95 11.50
N GLN A 39 3.45 -16.57 12.77
CA GLN A 39 2.78 -17.20 13.88
C GLN A 39 1.50 -16.48 14.28
N ASN A 40 1.23 -15.37 13.66
CA ASN A 40 0.02 -14.60 13.93
C ASN A 40 -1.05 -14.98 12.91
N HIS A 41 -2.18 -15.48 13.40
CA HIS A 41 -3.27 -15.91 12.53
C HIS A 41 -3.87 -14.79 11.68
N HIS A 42 -3.60 -13.55 12.02
CA HIS A 42 -4.10 -12.41 11.25
C HIS A 42 -3.10 -11.95 10.19
N PHE A 43 -1.97 -12.64 10.05
CA PHE A 43 -0.98 -12.27 9.05
C PHE A 43 -0.84 -13.35 8.00
N PHE A 44 -0.71 -12.91 6.75
CA PHE A 44 -0.55 -13.78 5.61
C PHE A 44 0.78 -13.49 4.94
N HIS A 45 1.47 -14.52 4.51
CA HIS A 45 2.67 -14.36 3.73
C HIS A 45 2.28 -13.92 2.32
N PHE A 46 2.91 -12.88 1.80
CA PHE A 46 2.61 -12.40 0.47
C PHE A 46 3.88 -11.88 -0.20
N ASP A 47 4.21 -12.48 -1.34
CA ASP A 47 5.31 -12.04 -2.20
C ASP A 47 4.67 -11.45 -3.44
N ILE A 48 4.87 -10.14 -3.66
CA ILE A 48 4.21 -9.47 -4.77
C ILE A 48 4.64 -9.99 -6.13
N GLU A 49 5.79 -10.63 -6.20
CA GLU A 49 6.25 -11.21 -7.47
C GLU A 49 5.60 -12.54 -7.77
N GLU A 50 5.14 -13.25 -6.76
CA GLU A 50 4.49 -14.52 -6.93
C GLU A 50 2.98 -14.43 -7.03
N GLY A 51 2.43 -13.35 -6.53
CA GLY A 51 0.99 -13.18 -6.55
C GLY A 51 0.28 -13.90 -5.42
N GLY A 52 -0.96 -14.29 -5.65
CA GLY A 52 -1.73 -14.99 -4.63
C GLY A 52 -2.56 -14.10 -3.73
N LEU A 53 -2.63 -12.82 -4.05
CA LEU A 53 -3.38 -11.87 -3.23
C LEU A 53 -4.87 -12.21 -3.21
N GLU A 54 -5.35 -12.83 -4.27
CA GLU A 54 -6.75 -13.20 -4.35
C GLU A 54 -7.17 -14.13 -3.22
N SER A 55 -6.34 -15.11 -2.89
CA SER A 55 -6.62 -16.04 -1.80
C SER A 55 -6.65 -15.33 -0.46
N ILE A 56 -5.74 -14.40 -0.27
CA ILE A 56 -5.67 -13.63 0.98
C ILE A 56 -6.94 -12.80 1.15
N ILE A 57 -7.36 -12.14 0.09
CA ILE A 57 -8.58 -11.33 0.13
C ILE A 57 -9.80 -12.19 0.38
N LYS A 58 -9.85 -13.36 -0.21
CA LYS A 58 -10.95 -14.28 0.01
C LYS A 58 -11.07 -14.68 1.48
N GLU A 59 -9.95 -14.88 2.12
CA GLU A 59 -9.95 -15.29 3.52
C GLU A 59 -10.17 -14.13 4.47
N ALA A 60 -9.52 -13.00 4.23
CA ALA A 60 -9.65 -11.83 5.10
C ALA A 60 -11.00 -11.14 4.93
N LYS A 61 -11.59 -11.20 3.75
CA LYS A 61 -12.86 -10.57 3.41
C LYS A 61 -12.92 -9.10 3.86
N PRO A 62 -11.97 -8.29 3.43
CA PRO A 62 -11.89 -6.93 3.93
C PRO A 62 -12.95 -6.02 3.33
N LYS A 63 -13.38 -5.05 4.11
CA LYS A 63 -14.18 -3.95 3.60
C LYS A 63 -13.29 -2.76 3.28
N LEU A 64 -12.07 -2.78 3.78
CA LEU A 64 -11.09 -1.74 3.54
C LEU A 64 -9.73 -2.40 3.36
N ILE A 65 -9.02 -2.00 2.32
CA ILE A 65 -7.64 -2.42 2.09
C ILE A 65 -6.77 -1.19 2.17
N ILE A 66 -5.69 -1.27 2.95
CA ILE A 66 -4.72 -0.19 3.04
C ILE A 66 -3.43 -0.73 2.43
N SER A 67 -2.92 -0.06 1.40
CA SER A 67 -1.71 -0.52 0.75
C SER A 67 -0.49 0.28 1.19
N ALA A 68 0.44 -0.40 1.85
CA ALA A 68 1.73 0.15 2.23
C ALA A 68 2.84 -0.73 1.67
N LEU A 69 2.61 -1.31 0.50
CA LEU A 69 3.54 -2.26 -0.11
C LEU A 69 4.80 -1.60 -0.65
N ARG A 70 5.88 -2.36 -0.63
CA ARG A 70 7.13 -2.02 -1.28
C ARG A 70 7.57 -3.22 -2.11
N GLY A 71 8.40 -2.98 -3.10
CA GLY A 71 8.92 -4.07 -3.91
C GLY A 71 9.28 -3.63 -5.31
N PRO A 72 9.54 -4.59 -6.18
CA PRO A 72 9.90 -4.30 -7.56
C PRO A 72 8.79 -3.54 -8.28
N PHE A 73 9.22 -2.63 -9.12
CA PHE A 73 8.33 -1.70 -9.81
C PHE A 73 7.20 -2.39 -10.58
N GLU A 74 7.55 -3.37 -11.40
CA GLU A 74 6.54 -4.03 -12.21
C GLU A 74 5.53 -4.80 -11.38
N ALA A 75 6.01 -5.47 -10.35
CA ALA A 75 5.13 -6.24 -9.48
C ALA A 75 4.19 -5.33 -8.70
N LEU A 76 4.69 -4.17 -8.29
CA LEU A 76 3.84 -3.19 -7.60
C LEU A 76 2.74 -2.68 -8.53
N ILE A 77 3.06 -2.43 -9.79
CA ILE A 77 2.06 -1.96 -10.74
C ILE A 77 0.99 -3.03 -10.95
N GLU A 78 1.41 -4.27 -11.16
CA GLU A 78 0.46 -5.36 -11.38
C GLU A 78 -0.43 -5.59 -10.18
N THR A 79 0.15 -5.56 -8.99
CA THR A 79 -0.61 -5.77 -7.76
C THR A 79 -1.65 -4.68 -7.58
N HIS A 80 -1.27 -3.44 -7.80
CA HIS A 80 -2.21 -2.34 -7.61
C HIS A 80 -3.25 -2.29 -8.73
N GLN A 81 -2.91 -2.73 -9.93
CA GLN A 81 -3.91 -2.85 -10.98
C GLN A 81 -4.97 -3.86 -10.60
N PHE A 82 -4.54 -4.99 -10.03
CA PHE A 82 -5.46 -6.00 -9.53
C PHE A 82 -6.38 -5.43 -8.45
N LEU A 83 -5.80 -4.66 -7.51
CA LEU A 83 -6.59 -4.06 -6.44
C LEU A 83 -7.60 -3.06 -6.97
N ILE A 84 -7.21 -2.25 -7.93
CA ILE A 84 -8.11 -1.26 -8.51
C ILE A 84 -9.27 -1.95 -9.21
N ASP A 85 -8.99 -3.01 -9.94
CA ASP A 85 -10.04 -3.77 -10.62
C ASP A 85 -10.99 -4.42 -9.62
N LEU A 86 -10.44 -4.95 -8.53
CA LEU A 86 -11.24 -5.55 -7.47
C LEU A 86 -12.16 -4.51 -6.82
N ILE A 87 -11.62 -3.36 -6.49
CA ILE A 87 -12.36 -2.31 -5.80
C ILE A 87 -13.46 -1.77 -6.70
N ASP A 88 -13.20 -1.64 -7.99
CA ASP A 88 -14.18 -1.11 -8.93
C ASP A 88 -15.40 -2.01 -9.02
N ASN A 89 -15.23 -3.30 -8.75
CA ASN A 89 -16.28 -4.29 -8.88
C ASN A 89 -16.80 -4.83 -7.55
N SER A 90 -16.50 -4.19 -6.44
CA SER A 90 -16.91 -4.69 -5.14
C SER A 90 -17.27 -3.56 -4.19
N ASN A 91 -17.67 -3.93 -2.98
CA ASN A 91 -17.98 -2.95 -1.93
C ASN A 91 -16.76 -2.62 -1.07
N CYS A 92 -15.60 -3.10 -1.45
CA CYS A 92 -14.38 -2.83 -0.73
C CYS A 92 -13.84 -1.45 -1.11
N ARG A 93 -13.16 -0.80 -0.19
CA ARG A 93 -12.52 0.49 -0.43
C ARG A 93 -11.00 0.34 -0.32
N LEU A 94 -10.29 1.26 -0.91
CA LEU A 94 -8.83 1.23 -0.91
C LEU A 94 -8.26 2.54 -0.38
N ILE A 95 -7.33 2.44 0.56
CA ILE A 95 -6.49 3.58 0.94
C ILE A 95 -5.12 3.30 0.37
N PHE A 96 -4.67 4.14 -0.52
CA PHE A 96 -3.36 4.02 -1.13
C PHE A 96 -2.42 5.02 -0.47
N LEU A 97 -1.37 4.52 0.16
CA LEU A 97 -0.39 5.38 0.80
C LEU A 97 0.68 5.75 -0.22
N SER A 98 0.60 6.97 -0.68
CA SER A 98 1.59 7.50 -1.59
C SER A 98 2.66 8.26 -0.81
N SER A 99 3.67 8.74 -1.48
CA SER A 99 4.77 9.37 -0.80
C SER A 99 5.16 10.65 -1.53
N ALA A 100 5.81 11.52 -0.80
CA ALA A 100 6.31 12.75 -1.38
C ALA A 100 7.37 12.47 -2.44
N ASN A 101 7.77 11.23 -2.59
CA ASN A 101 8.74 10.85 -3.61
C ASN A 101 8.26 11.11 -5.03
N VAL A 102 7.01 11.46 -5.20
CA VAL A 102 6.57 11.90 -6.52
C VAL A 102 7.33 13.14 -6.97
N PHE A 103 7.90 13.86 -6.02
CA PHE A 103 8.67 15.05 -6.34
C PHE A 103 10.17 14.78 -6.31
N ASP A 104 10.49 13.63 -6.07
CA ASP A 104 11.71 13.16 -6.35
C ASP A 104 13.05 13.49 -6.06
N THR A 105 13.88 12.72 -6.34
CA THR A 105 15.30 12.65 -6.35
C THR A 105 16.01 13.56 -5.51
N PHE A 106 15.46 14.02 -4.83
CA PHE A 106 15.59 14.94 -4.05
C PHE A 106 16.43 14.67 -2.90
N GLU A 107 16.78 13.57 -2.63
CA GLU A 107 17.68 13.36 -1.56
C GLU A 107 18.93 14.16 -1.70
N HIS A 108 19.27 14.52 -2.91
CA HIS A 108 20.50 15.22 -3.17
C HIS A 108 20.27 16.65 -3.58
N PHE A 109 19.04 16.97 -3.92
CA PHE A 109 18.72 18.31 -4.44
C PHE A 109 17.38 18.72 -3.95
N PRO A 110 17.18 20.02 -3.76
CA PRO A 110 15.84 20.49 -3.44
C PRO A 110 14.93 20.20 -4.63
N SER A 111 13.73 19.78 -4.35
CA SER A 111 12.75 19.54 -5.39
C SER A 111 12.04 20.82 -5.71
N TYR A 112 11.75 21.02 -6.96
CA TYR A 112 10.96 22.15 -7.41
C TYR A 112 9.65 21.61 -7.95
N GLU A 113 8.60 22.33 -7.72
CA GLU A 113 7.27 21.88 -8.13
C GLU A 113 7.20 21.50 -9.58
N TYR A 114 7.84 22.27 -10.44
CA TYR A 114 7.77 22.00 -11.84
C TYR A 114 8.61 20.81 -12.28
N ASP A 115 9.42 20.25 -11.37
CA ASP A 115 10.25 19.14 -11.76
C ASP A 115 9.56 17.86 -11.50
N LYS A 116 8.69 17.87 -10.76
CA LYS A 116 8.39 16.86 -9.99
C LYS A 116 7.66 15.75 -10.29
N THR A 117 6.56 15.79 -10.87
CA THR A 117 5.86 14.60 -11.26
C THR A 117 6.68 13.87 -12.30
N LEU A 118 7.77 14.48 -12.70
CA LEU A 118 8.68 13.85 -13.61
C LEU A 118 9.82 13.17 -12.87
N SER A 119 9.59 12.87 -11.63
CA SER A 119 10.58 12.24 -10.80
C SER A 119 11.41 11.21 -11.55
N GLU A 120 12.70 11.28 -11.35
CA GLU A 120 13.60 10.32 -11.95
C GLU A 120 13.70 9.08 -11.08
N SER A 121 13.16 9.15 -9.89
CA SER A 121 13.12 8.00 -9.03
C SER A 121 12.13 6.99 -9.59
N ILE A 122 12.54 5.75 -9.68
CA ILE A 122 11.64 4.68 -10.13
C ILE A 122 10.44 4.59 -9.21
N TYR A 123 10.68 4.78 -7.93
CA TYR A 123 9.61 4.71 -6.95
C TYR A 123 8.62 5.85 -7.13
N GLY A 124 9.11 7.05 -7.41
CA GLY A 124 8.25 8.19 -7.66
C GLY A 124 7.41 7.99 -8.91
N ARG A 125 8.01 7.45 -9.97
CA ARG A 125 7.27 7.16 -11.20
C ARG A 125 6.18 6.15 -10.97
N PHE A 126 6.48 5.12 -10.19
CA PHE A 126 5.51 4.11 -9.85
C PHE A 126 4.32 4.74 -9.11
N LYS A 127 4.61 5.58 -8.12
CA LYS A 127 3.54 6.22 -7.34
C LYS A 127 2.67 7.11 -8.24
N ILE A 128 3.27 7.86 -9.13
CA ILE A 128 2.53 8.70 -10.06
C ILE A 128 1.61 7.85 -10.94
N LYS A 129 2.13 6.74 -11.45
CA LYS A 129 1.35 5.88 -12.31
C LYS A 129 0.15 5.29 -11.61
N ILE A 130 0.35 4.85 -10.36
CA ILE A 130 -0.75 4.29 -9.57
C ILE A 130 -1.77 5.38 -9.22
N GLU A 131 -1.31 6.57 -8.85
CA GLU A 131 -2.22 7.66 -8.54
C GLU A 131 -3.10 7.99 -9.74
N ASN A 132 -2.52 7.99 -10.93
CA ASN A 132 -3.28 8.27 -12.13
C ASN A 132 -4.35 7.20 -12.39
N LYS A 133 -4.05 5.96 -12.08
CA LYS A 133 -5.03 4.89 -12.22
C LYS A 133 -6.16 5.03 -11.20
N LEU A 134 -5.83 5.40 -9.97
CA LEU A 134 -6.82 5.59 -8.93
C LEU A 134 -7.81 6.69 -9.26
N LEU A 135 -7.35 7.74 -9.93
CA LEU A 135 -8.22 8.85 -10.29
C LEU A 135 -9.35 8.45 -11.24
N ARG A 136 -9.27 7.25 -11.80
CA ARG A 136 -10.33 6.75 -12.66
C ARG A 136 -11.44 6.06 -11.89
N LEU A 137 -11.21 5.78 -10.61
CA LEU A 137 -12.23 5.15 -9.78
C LEU A 137 -13.24 6.17 -9.27
N ALA A 138 -14.42 5.70 -8.91
CA ALA A 138 -15.40 6.55 -8.26
C ALA A 138 -14.80 7.08 -6.94
N PRO A 139 -15.00 8.35 -6.64
CA PRO A 139 -14.36 8.95 -5.45
C PRO A 139 -14.68 8.24 -4.14
N ALA A 140 -15.82 7.60 -4.04
CA ALA A 140 -16.20 6.91 -2.80
C ALA A 140 -15.41 5.63 -2.57
N LYS A 141 -14.67 5.16 -3.58
CA LYS A 141 -14.01 3.86 -3.51
C LYS A 141 -12.57 3.91 -3.08
N TYR A 142 -11.95 5.07 -3.07
CA TYR A 142 -10.56 5.15 -2.70
C TYR A 142 -10.23 6.43 -1.94
N ILE A 143 -9.14 6.37 -1.21
CA ILE A 143 -8.54 7.54 -0.58
C ILE A 143 -7.06 7.46 -0.91
N LEU A 144 -6.53 8.57 -1.42
CA LEU A 144 -5.12 8.66 -1.71
C LEU A 144 -4.49 9.55 -0.65
N VAL A 145 -3.57 8.99 0.10
CA VAL A 145 -2.89 9.71 1.17
C VAL A 145 -1.43 9.87 0.81
N ARG A 146 -0.99 11.10 0.71
CA ARG A 146 0.41 11.39 0.47
C ARG A 146 1.09 11.65 1.80
N LEU A 147 2.11 10.87 2.07
CA LEU A 147 2.83 10.99 3.30
C LEU A 147 4.13 11.74 3.07
N PRO A 148 4.51 12.61 4.00
CA PRO A 148 5.81 13.24 3.92
C PRO A 148 6.88 12.18 4.18
N MET A 149 8.15 12.56 4.02
CA MET A 149 9.21 11.64 4.36
C MET A 149 9.05 11.25 5.82
N VAL A 150 9.07 9.95 6.07
CA VAL A 150 8.84 9.44 7.42
C VAL A 150 10.16 9.00 8.03
N PHE A 151 10.45 9.51 9.21
CA PHE A 151 11.63 9.12 9.95
C PHE A 151 11.20 8.27 11.14
N GLY A 152 11.95 7.25 11.40
CA GLY A 152 11.68 6.42 12.53
C GLY A 152 12.94 5.71 12.98
N ASN A 153 12.90 5.16 14.18
CA ASN A 153 14.04 4.49 14.73
C ASN A 153 14.36 3.18 14.03
N HIS A 154 13.52 2.81 13.12
CA HIS A 154 13.67 1.56 12.47
C HIS A 154 13.52 1.72 11.00
N SER A 155 13.90 2.81 10.55
CA SER A 155 13.84 3.07 9.12
C SER A 155 14.79 2.16 8.36
#